data_82f987a41e16e5cf61e81755f7167871
#
_entry.id   82f987a41e16e5cf61e81755f7167871
#
_cell.length_a   1.000
_cell.length_b   1.000
_cell.length_c   1.000
_cell.angle_alpha   90.00
_cell.angle_beta   90.00
_cell.angle_gamma   90.00
#
_symmetry.space_group_name_H-M   'P 1'
#
loop_
_entity.id
_entity.type
_entity.pdbx_description
1 polymer ?
#
loop_
_entity_poly.entity_id
_entity_poly.type
_entity_poly.pdbx_seq_one_letter_code
_entity_poly.pdbx_strand_id
1 'polypeptide(L)'
;MRKTILGLIALTVLFSACGNKTSESMNKANERESAPVNEKLRTEDRMAPLRFLQLAEERFSVRSYADTPVEQWKIDSILRAAQLAPTAKNLQPQKIYVLKSKEAIDKINKITSRAYQAPVVFVVCYDDNVAWTNPLDDSASSGTMDATIVGTHMMLEATEQGLGSCWIKWFKPKEVADAFGIPENEHPVFLLDVGYPANGVSPSKMHYEKKETKDFVIEL
;
A
#
# COMPACT_ATOMS: atom_id res chain seq x y z
N MET A 1 -20.96 -80.28 46.00
CA MET A 1 -20.96 -80.66 44.60
C MET A 1 -21.47 -79.52 43.76
N ARG A 2 -20.66 -78.67 43.23
CA ARG A 2 -20.93 -77.83 42.05
C ARG A 2 -19.61 -77.16 41.75
N LYS A 3 -19.01 -77.54 40.64
CA LYS A 3 -17.79 -76.96 40.07
C LYS A 3 -18.11 -75.64 39.44
N THR A 4 -17.51 -74.58 39.82
CA THR A 4 -17.54 -73.27 39.17
C THR A 4 -16.32 -73.11 38.32
N ILE A 5 -16.52 -72.99 37.02
CA ILE A 5 -15.48 -72.75 36.03
C ILE A 5 -15.27 -71.21 35.95
N LEU A 6 -14.07 -70.74 36.23
CA LEU A 6 -13.65 -69.35 36.02
C LEU A 6 -13.31 -69.15 34.52
N GLY A 7 -14.11 -68.38 33.86
CA GLY A 7 -13.81 -67.95 32.50
C GLY A 7 -12.93 -66.73 32.54
N LEU A 8 -11.73 -66.82 31.97
CA LEU A 8 -10.79 -65.74 31.77
C LEU A 8 -11.19 -64.94 30.54
N ILE A 9 -11.70 -63.74 30.71
CA ILE A 9 -12.00 -62.82 29.59
C ILE A 9 -10.75 -62.01 29.33
N ALA A 10 -10.04 -62.28 28.24
CA ALA A 10 -8.97 -61.49 27.71
C ALA A 10 -9.53 -60.21 27.06
N LEU A 11 -9.30 -59.07 27.71
CA LEU A 11 -9.67 -57.76 27.16
C LEU A 11 -8.56 -57.30 26.21
N THR A 12 -8.75 -57.48 24.91
CA THR A 12 -7.89 -56.93 23.88
C THR A 12 -8.18 -55.42 23.72
N VAL A 13 -7.25 -54.58 24.26
CA VAL A 13 -7.30 -53.17 24.04
C VAL A 13 -6.78 -52.87 22.61
N LEU A 14 -7.71 -52.57 21.72
CA LEU A 14 -7.37 -52.01 20.41
C LEU A 14 -6.94 -50.55 20.60
N PHE A 15 -5.66 -50.29 20.55
CA PHE A 15 -5.13 -48.95 20.35
C PHE A 15 -5.49 -48.48 18.95
N SER A 16 -6.56 -47.71 18.84
CA SER A 16 -6.88 -46.95 17.65
C SER A 16 -5.86 -45.81 17.56
N ALA A 17 -4.92 -45.94 16.65
CA ALA A 17 -4.02 -44.83 16.29
C ALA A 17 -4.84 -43.75 15.61
N CYS A 18 -5.33 -42.77 16.38
CA CYS A 18 -5.79 -41.49 15.82
C CYS A 18 -4.60 -40.77 15.25
N GLY A 19 -4.36 -40.98 13.97
CA GLY A 19 -3.30 -40.31 13.21
C GLY A 19 -3.54 -38.83 13.21
N ASN A 20 -2.47 -38.13 13.51
CA ASN A 20 -2.29 -36.70 13.59
C ASN A 20 -2.53 -36.04 12.20
N LYS A 21 -3.78 -35.90 11.78
CA LYS A 21 -4.17 -35.23 10.52
C LYS A 21 -4.37 -33.71 10.66
N THR A 22 -4.28 -33.18 11.88
CA THR A 22 -4.52 -31.75 12.14
C THR A 22 -3.27 -30.89 12.02
N SER A 23 -2.07 -31.43 12.11
CA SER A 23 -0.83 -30.64 11.95
C SER A 23 -0.39 -30.45 10.49
N GLU A 24 -0.72 -31.40 9.59
CA GLU A 24 -0.38 -31.24 8.17
C GLU A 24 -1.33 -30.31 7.42
N SER A 25 -2.60 -30.21 7.84
CA SER A 25 -3.53 -29.27 7.20
C SER A 25 -3.29 -27.81 7.61
N MET A 26 -2.74 -27.56 8.80
CA MET A 26 -2.36 -26.20 9.23
C MET A 26 -1.04 -25.73 8.62
N ASN A 27 -0.10 -26.62 8.33
CA ASN A 27 1.12 -26.26 7.62
C ASN A 27 0.92 -25.99 6.13
N LYS A 28 -0.04 -26.63 5.47
CA LYS A 28 -0.37 -26.34 4.07
C LYS A 28 -1.13 -25.04 3.85
N ALA A 29 -1.74 -24.48 4.89
CA ALA A 29 -2.42 -23.17 4.78
C ALA A 29 -1.45 -21.97 4.88
N ASN A 30 -0.20 -22.17 5.29
CA ASN A 30 0.79 -21.11 5.47
C ASN A 30 1.84 -21.06 4.35
N GLU A 31 1.87 -22.03 3.48
CA GLU A 31 2.54 -21.94 2.17
C GLU A 31 1.59 -21.25 1.18
N ARG A 32 1.20 -20.01 1.44
CA ARG A 32 0.85 -19.13 0.35
C ARG A 32 2.14 -18.90 -0.40
N GLU A 33 2.30 -19.64 -1.46
CA GLU A 33 3.25 -19.42 -2.54
C GLU A 33 3.21 -17.91 -2.83
N SER A 34 4.21 -17.17 -2.35
CA SER A 34 4.42 -15.79 -2.76
C SER A 34 4.52 -15.88 -4.28
N ALA A 35 3.55 -15.31 -4.98
CA ALA A 35 3.57 -15.25 -6.43
C ALA A 35 4.99 -14.89 -6.85
N PRO A 36 5.62 -15.59 -7.77
CA PRO A 36 6.99 -15.32 -8.15
C PRO A 36 7.04 -13.86 -8.58
N VAL A 37 7.68 -13.03 -7.77
CA VAL A 37 8.05 -11.68 -8.18
C VAL A 37 8.87 -11.92 -9.44
N ASN A 38 8.32 -11.49 -10.57
CA ASN A 38 8.86 -11.79 -11.87
C ASN A 38 10.30 -11.28 -11.91
N GLU A 39 11.24 -12.17 -11.67
CA GLU A 39 12.68 -11.91 -11.56
C GLU A 39 13.24 -11.30 -12.85
N LYS A 40 12.51 -11.48 -13.97
CA LYS A 40 12.81 -10.87 -15.27
C LYS A 40 12.62 -9.34 -15.29
N LEU A 41 11.88 -8.75 -14.36
CA LEU A 41 11.71 -7.30 -14.26
C LEU A 41 12.90 -6.61 -13.59
N ARG A 42 13.92 -7.36 -13.16
CA ARG A 42 15.03 -6.84 -12.33
C ARG A 42 16.33 -6.55 -13.06
N THR A 43 16.51 -6.87 -14.33
CA THR A 43 17.89 -7.13 -14.78
C THR A 43 18.53 -6.17 -15.76
N GLU A 44 17.88 -5.25 -16.45
CA GLU A 44 18.59 -4.55 -17.53
C GLU A 44 18.67 -3.01 -17.46
N ASP A 45 17.88 -2.32 -16.61
CA ASP A 45 17.92 -0.83 -16.51
C ASP A 45 17.91 -0.28 -15.08
N ARG A 46 18.26 -1.07 -14.07
CA ARG A 46 18.21 -0.60 -12.69
C ARG A 46 19.48 0.14 -12.29
N MET A 47 19.32 1.41 -11.94
CA MET A 47 20.22 2.08 -11.02
C MET A 47 20.38 1.25 -9.74
N ALA A 48 21.56 1.26 -9.12
CA ALA A 48 21.76 0.59 -7.84
C ALA A 48 20.72 1.06 -6.82
N PRO A 49 20.12 0.15 -6.02
CA PRO A 49 19.10 0.53 -5.04
C PRO A 49 19.59 1.62 -4.09
N LEU A 50 18.80 2.65 -3.90
CA LEU A 50 19.13 3.72 -2.95
C LEU A 50 18.99 3.21 -1.52
N ARG A 51 19.87 3.68 -0.62
CA ARG A 51 19.65 3.48 0.80
C ARG A 51 18.47 4.34 1.24
N PHE A 52 17.71 3.90 2.23
CA PHE A 52 16.48 4.58 2.66
C PHE A 52 16.65 6.09 2.90
N LEU A 53 17.70 6.50 3.61
CA LEU A 53 17.94 7.93 3.85
C LEU A 53 18.24 8.69 2.56
N GLN A 54 19.04 8.12 1.67
CA GLN A 54 19.31 8.70 0.36
C GLN A 54 18.05 8.85 -0.47
N LEU A 55 17.20 7.79 -0.50
CA LEU A 55 15.89 7.83 -1.17
C LEU A 55 14.99 8.93 -0.61
N ALA A 56 14.95 9.09 0.72
CA ALA A 56 14.18 10.12 1.38
C ALA A 56 14.71 11.55 1.08
N GLU A 57 16.02 11.70 0.92
CA GLU A 57 16.68 12.97 0.57
C GLU A 57 16.46 13.33 -0.91
N GLU A 58 16.56 12.36 -1.82
CA GLU A 58 16.39 12.56 -3.26
C GLU A 58 14.94 12.82 -3.66
N ARG A 59 13.99 12.25 -2.92
CA ARG A 59 12.57 12.49 -3.16
C ARG A 59 12.19 13.96 -3.00
N PHE A 60 11.61 14.56 -4.03
CA PHE A 60 11.03 15.92 -3.94
C PHE A 60 9.69 16.00 -4.69
N SER A 61 8.91 17.06 -4.44
CA SER A 61 7.62 17.28 -5.09
C SER A 61 7.80 17.83 -6.49
N VAL A 62 7.60 16.98 -7.49
CA VAL A 62 7.64 17.32 -8.93
C VAL A 62 6.29 17.91 -9.33
N ARG A 63 6.32 19.06 -10.03
CA ARG A 63 5.11 19.79 -10.46
C ARG A 63 5.12 20.13 -11.95
N SER A 64 5.98 19.47 -12.72
CA SER A 64 6.03 19.53 -14.18
C SER A 64 6.60 18.22 -14.68
N TYR A 65 5.88 17.58 -15.57
CA TYR A 65 6.16 16.24 -16.06
C TYR A 65 6.46 16.26 -17.56
N ALA A 66 7.28 15.33 -18.00
CA ALA A 66 7.50 15.06 -19.41
C ALA A 66 6.31 14.29 -20.01
N ASP A 67 6.12 14.41 -21.33
CA ASP A 67 5.10 13.63 -22.05
C ASP A 67 5.47 12.14 -22.22
N THR A 68 6.47 11.67 -21.49
CA THR A 68 6.92 10.28 -21.53
C THR A 68 5.93 9.41 -20.75
N PRO A 69 5.33 8.39 -21.38
CA PRO A 69 4.46 7.45 -20.68
C PRO A 69 5.20 6.72 -19.57
N VAL A 70 4.51 6.48 -18.46
CA VAL A 70 5.03 5.64 -17.38
C VAL A 70 4.76 4.18 -17.74
N GLU A 71 5.78 3.36 -17.72
CA GLU A 71 5.70 1.93 -18.02
C GLU A 71 4.81 1.21 -17.00
N GLN A 72 4.02 0.26 -17.47
CA GLN A 72 3.07 -0.47 -16.62
C GLN A 72 3.77 -1.15 -15.44
N TRP A 73 4.95 -1.73 -15.65
CA TRP A 73 5.68 -2.41 -14.58
C TRP A 73 6.10 -1.46 -13.44
N LYS A 74 6.36 -0.17 -13.72
CA LYS A 74 6.63 0.84 -12.68
C LYS A 74 5.37 1.14 -11.88
N ILE A 75 4.24 1.25 -12.57
CA ILE A 75 2.93 1.40 -11.91
C ILE A 75 2.66 0.19 -11.00
N ASP A 76 2.91 -1.02 -11.49
CA ASP A 76 2.72 -2.26 -10.73
C ASP A 76 3.66 -2.33 -9.51
N SER A 77 4.91 -1.86 -9.64
CA SER A 77 5.84 -1.74 -8.50
C SER A 77 5.33 -0.77 -7.44
N ILE A 78 4.82 0.40 -7.85
CA ILE A 78 4.22 1.38 -6.93
C ILE A 78 3.00 0.79 -6.21
N LEU A 79 2.14 0.07 -6.93
CA LEU A 79 0.99 -0.62 -6.33
C LEU A 79 1.43 -1.77 -5.41
N ARG A 80 2.53 -2.44 -5.73
CA ARG A 80 3.12 -3.45 -4.83
C ARG A 80 3.65 -2.82 -3.54
N ALA A 81 4.30 -1.66 -3.61
CA ALA A 81 4.71 -0.90 -2.42
C ALA A 81 3.50 -0.52 -1.55
N ALA A 82 2.39 -0.09 -2.18
CA ALA A 82 1.13 0.15 -1.48
C ALA A 82 0.61 -1.09 -0.74
N GLN A 83 0.69 -2.27 -1.35
CA GLN A 83 0.26 -3.54 -0.76
C GLN A 83 1.14 -3.97 0.43
N LEU A 84 2.43 -3.61 0.42
CA LEU A 84 3.39 -3.96 1.47
C LEU A 84 3.35 -2.98 2.65
N ALA A 85 2.68 -1.86 2.51
CA ALA A 85 2.55 -0.86 3.56
C ALA A 85 1.77 -1.43 4.77
N PRO A 86 2.21 -1.16 6.01
CA PRO A 86 1.47 -1.59 7.19
C PRO A 86 0.18 -0.77 7.35
N THR A 87 -0.86 -1.43 7.86
CA THR A 87 -2.12 -0.79 8.23
C THR A 87 -2.57 -1.27 9.61
N ALA A 88 -3.46 -0.54 10.26
CA ALA A 88 -3.98 -0.92 11.56
C ALA A 88 -4.58 -2.35 11.51
N LYS A 89 -4.09 -3.24 12.38
CA LYS A 89 -4.46 -4.67 12.41
C LYS A 89 -4.31 -5.40 11.05
N ASN A 90 -3.56 -4.84 10.11
CA ASN A 90 -3.46 -5.33 8.73
C ASN A 90 -4.82 -5.46 8.01
N LEU A 91 -5.75 -4.56 8.30
CA LEU A 91 -7.07 -4.57 7.68
C LEU A 91 -7.08 -4.09 6.23
N GLN A 92 -6.03 -3.39 5.80
CA GLN A 92 -5.81 -2.98 4.41
C GLN A 92 -7.02 -2.23 3.80
N PRO A 93 -7.48 -1.13 4.45
CA PRO A 93 -8.68 -0.41 4.01
C PRO A 93 -8.44 0.45 2.76
N GLN A 94 -7.20 0.53 2.28
CA GLN A 94 -6.86 1.38 1.13
C GLN A 94 -7.57 0.94 -0.15
N LYS A 95 -8.09 1.93 -0.88
CA LYS A 95 -8.59 1.83 -2.25
C LYS A 95 -7.82 2.80 -3.11
N ILE A 96 -7.31 2.34 -4.24
CA ILE A 96 -6.45 3.14 -5.11
C ILE A 96 -7.02 3.13 -6.51
N TYR A 97 -7.49 4.30 -6.97
CA TYR A 97 -7.96 4.49 -8.32
C TYR A 97 -6.81 5.03 -9.18
N VAL A 98 -6.51 4.34 -10.27
CA VAL A 98 -5.39 4.67 -11.16
C VAL A 98 -5.93 5.42 -12.37
N LEU A 99 -5.68 6.71 -12.45
CA LEU A 99 -6.04 7.57 -13.58
C LEU A 99 -4.85 7.64 -14.53
N LYS A 100 -5.01 7.07 -15.74
CA LYS A 100 -3.95 7.06 -16.78
C LYS A 100 -4.50 7.19 -18.20
N SER A 101 -5.82 7.14 -18.39
CA SER A 101 -6.39 7.48 -19.70
C SER A 101 -6.44 8.99 -19.88
N LYS A 102 -6.36 9.44 -21.12
CA LYS A 102 -6.45 10.86 -21.43
C LYS A 102 -7.71 11.51 -20.84
N GLU A 103 -8.85 10.83 -20.92
CA GLU A 103 -10.13 11.31 -20.41
C GLU A 103 -10.08 11.47 -18.87
N ALA A 104 -9.46 10.51 -18.16
CA ALA A 104 -9.33 10.56 -16.71
C ALA A 104 -8.38 11.70 -16.27
N ILE A 105 -7.26 11.86 -16.96
CA ILE A 105 -6.30 12.95 -16.69
C ILE A 105 -6.92 14.30 -17.00
N ASP A 106 -7.61 14.46 -18.14
CA ASP A 106 -8.31 15.70 -18.46
C ASP A 106 -9.39 16.03 -17.43
N LYS A 107 -10.10 15.01 -16.93
CA LYS A 107 -11.14 15.15 -15.92
C LYS A 107 -10.56 15.61 -14.57
N ILE A 108 -9.52 14.97 -14.07
CA ILE A 108 -8.92 15.37 -12.79
C ILE A 108 -8.30 16.77 -12.84
N ASN A 109 -7.70 17.16 -13.97
CA ASN A 109 -7.13 18.49 -14.16
C ASN A 109 -8.19 19.60 -14.26
N LYS A 110 -9.46 19.28 -14.56
CA LYS A 110 -10.59 20.22 -14.46
C LYS A 110 -11.03 20.42 -12.99
N ILE A 111 -10.90 19.39 -12.15
CA ILE A 111 -11.25 19.45 -10.73
C ILE A 111 -10.18 20.18 -9.93
N THR A 112 -8.92 19.93 -10.24
CA THR A 112 -7.80 20.61 -9.57
C THR A 112 -6.67 20.95 -10.54
N SER A 113 -6.24 22.21 -10.55
CA SER A 113 -5.04 22.64 -11.30
C SER A 113 -3.73 22.07 -10.73
N ARG A 114 -3.80 21.35 -9.61
CA ARG A 114 -2.62 20.80 -8.94
C ARG A 114 -2.30 19.36 -9.33
N ALA A 115 -3.06 18.75 -10.24
CA ALA A 115 -2.68 17.47 -10.86
C ALA A 115 -1.59 17.64 -11.95
N TYR A 116 -1.18 18.87 -12.26
CA TYR A 116 -0.01 19.25 -13.07
C TYR A 116 0.13 18.49 -14.39
N GLN A 117 -0.97 18.01 -14.98
CA GLN A 117 -0.96 17.19 -16.19
C GLN A 117 -0.05 15.94 -16.06
N ALA A 118 0.09 15.40 -14.85
CA ALA A 118 0.84 14.18 -14.63
C ALA A 118 0.27 13.02 -15.46
N PRO A 119 1.11 12.19 -16.10
CA PRO A 119 0.63 11.09 -16.95
C PRO A 119 -0.08 9.99 -16.15
N VAL A 120 0.18 9.88 -14.85
CA VAL A 120 -0.52 8.99 -13.92
C VAL A 120 -0.88 9.75 -12.66
N VAL A 121 -2.15 9.61 -12.23
CA VAL A 121 -2.62 10.14 -10.95
C VAL A 121 -3.28 9.01 -10.18
N PHE A 122 -2.80 8.73 -8.99
CA PHE A 122 -3.45 7.82 -8.05
C PHE A 122 -4.38 8.61 -7.14
N VAL A 123 -5.67 8.27 -7.12
CA VAL A 123 -6.59 8.74 -6.08
C VAL A 123 -6.52 7.73 -4.95
N VAL A 124 -5.92 8.10 -3.84
CA VAL A 124 -5.78 7.21 -2.69
C VAL A 124 -6.91 7.48 -1.72
N CYS A 125 -7.71 6.45 -1.50
CA CYS A 125 -8.88 6.45 -0.62
C CYS A 125 -8.67 5.43 0.50
N TYR A 126 -9.55 5.48 1.50
CA TYR A 126 -9.79 4.36 2.40
C TYR A 126 -11.28 4.01 2.40
N ASP A 127 -11.58 2.74 2.67
CA ASP A 127 -12.92 2.20 2.87
C ASP A 127 -13.24 2.24 4.37
N ASP A 128 -14.23 3.03 4.79
CA ASP A 128 -14.59 3.19 6.19
C ASP A 128 -15.26 1.95 6.79
N ASN A 129 -15.85 1.07 5.96
CA ASN A 129 -16.35 -0.23 6.40
C ASN A 129 -15.25 -1.20 6.83
N VAL A 130 -13.99 -0.93 6.41
CA VAL A 130 -12.83 -1.81 6.64
C VAL A 130 -11.84 -1.18 7.61
N ALA A 131 -11.76 0.16 7.64
CA ALA A 131 -10.82 0.88 8.50
C ALA A 131 -11.03 0.54 9.98
N TRP A 132 -9.94 0.37 10.71
CA TRP A 132 -10.02 0.12 12.15
C TRP A 132 -10.48 1.37 12.90
N THR A 133 -11.44 1.18 13.79
CA THR A 133 -11.90 2.20 14.73
C THR A 133 -11.37 1.88 16.14
N ASN A 134 -10.91 2.90 16.86
CA ASN A 134 -10.38 2.75 18.20
C ASN A 134 -11.52 2.38 19.17
N PRO A 135 -11.47 1.23 19.88
CA PRO A 135 -12.53 0.85 20.80
C PRO A 135 -12.62 1.72 22.07
N LEU A 136 -11.61 2.57 22.31
CA LEU A 136 -11.57 3.52 23.43
C LEU A 136 -12.02 4.92 23.01
N ASP A 137 -12.14 5.18 21.70
CA ASP A 137 -12.54 6.45 21.12
C ASP A 137 -13.07 6.18 19.70
N ASP A 138 -14.37 6.03 19.57
CA ASP A 138 -15.07 5.68 18.34
C ASP A 138 -14.99 6.78 17.25
N SER A 139 -14.58 8.00 17.61
CA SER A 139 -14.29 9.07 16.67
C SER A 139 -12.94 8.90 15.96
N ALA A 140 -12.06 8.03 16.49
CA ALA A 140 -10.70 7.81 16.00
C ALA A 140 -10.61 6.62 15.04
N SER A 141 -10.76 6.88 13.75
CA SER A 141 -10.54 5.91 12.66
C SER A 141 -9.09 5.92 12.18
N SER A 142 -8.55 4.74 11.84
CA SER A 142 -7.24 4.61 11.22
C SER A 142 -7.21 5.00 9.72
N GLY A 143 -8.35 5.13 9.07
CA GLY A 143 -8.46 5.19 7.61
C GLY A 143 -7.54 6.21 6.95
N THR A 144 -7.55 7.47 7.41
CA THR A 144 -6.65 8.51 6.87
C THR A 144 -5.17 8.22 7.16
N MET A 145 -4.85 7.68 8.36
CA MET A 145 -3.46 7.31 8.71
C MET A 145 -2.97 6.16 7.84
N ASP A 146 -3.77 5.10 7.69
CA ASP A 146 -3.45 3.95 6.85
C ASP A 146 -3.21 4.40 5.40
N ALA A 147 -4.12 5.20 4.84
CA ALA A 147 -3.96 5.75 3.49
C ALA A 147 -2.69 6.61 3.36
N THR A 148 -2.32 7.37 4.39
CA THR A 148 -1.09 8.19 4.41
C THR A 148 0.17 7.32 4.42
N ILE A 149 0.20 6.25 5.22
CA ILE A 149 1.31 5.29 5.25
C ILE A 149 1.46 4.62 3.88
N VAL A 150 0.35 4.13 3.31
CA VAL A 150 0.31 3.54 1.97
C VAL A 150 0.87 4.51 0.93
N GLY A 151 0.39 5.75 0.91
CA GLY A 151 0.86 6.76 -0.04
C GLY A 151 2.34 7.13 0.12
N THR A 152 2.86 7.08 1.34
CA THR A 152 4.29 7.29 1.59
C THR A 152 5.14 6.19 0.94
N HIS A 153 4.71 4.92 1.06
CA HIS A 153 5.38 3.80 0.37
C HIS A 153 5.32 3.95 -1.16
N MET A 154 4.15 4.33 -1.70
CA MET A 154 3.99 4.58 -3.13
C MET A 154 4.90 5.70 -3.64
N MET A 155 4.99 6.80 -2.89
CA MET A 155 5.80 7.95 -3.24
C MET A 155 7.30 7.63 -3.24
N LEU A 156 7.77 6.86 -2.27
CA LEU A 156 9.17 6.44 -2.19
C LEU A 156 9.50 5.43 -3.31
N GLU A 157 8.61 4.50 -3.59
CA GLU A 157 8.80 3.56 -4.71
C GLU A 157 8.82 4.28 -6.06
N ALA A 158 7.97 5.31 -6.26
CA ALA A 158 8.03 6.12 -7.48
C ALA A 158 9.43 6.75 -7.65
N THR A 159 10.03 7.25 -6.57
CA THR A 159 11.38 7.81 -6.58
C THR A 159 12.44 6.75 -6.89
N GLU A 160 12.35 5.56 -6.27
CA GLU A 160 13.22 4.41 -6.55
C GLU A 160 13.17 3.97 -8.01
N GLN A 161 12.00 4.15 -8.67
CA GLN A 161 11.82 3.85 -10.10
C GLN A 161 12.30 4.99 -11.02
N GLY A 162 12.91 6.05 -10.47
CA GLY A 162 13.36 7.23 -11.22
C GLY A 162 12.22 8.13 -11.69
N LEU A 163 11.03 8.01 -11.07
CA LEU A 163 9.88 8.87 -11.33
C LEU A 163 9.80 10.01 -10.32
N GLY A 164 9.27 11.13 -10.76
CA GLY A 164 8.86 12.21 -9.88
C GLY A 164 7.43 12.00 -9.38
N SER A 165 7.16 12.47 -8.18
CA SER A 165 5.81 12.46 -7.63
C SER A 165 5.46 13.76 -6.92
N CYS A 166 4.16 14.02 -6.77
CA CYS A 166 3.66 15.12 -5.96
C CYS A 166 2.42 14.69 -5.18
N TRP A 167 2.44 14.93 -3.87
CA TRP A 167 1.30 14.71 -2.99
C TRP A 167 0.36 15.90 -3.05
N ILE A 168 -0.90 15.69 -3.44
CA ILE A 168 -1.89 16.74 -3.64
C ILE A 168 -3.05 16.58 -2.66
N LYS A 169 -3.30 17.64 -1.89
CA LYS A 169 -4.48 17.77 -1.02
C LYS A 169 -5.40 18.91 -1.46
N TRP A 170 -5.02 19.63 -2.51
CA TRP A 170 -5.75 20.80 -3.01
C TRP A 170 -6.85 20.38 -4.00
N PHE A 171 -7.87 19.71 -3.49
CA PHE A 171 -9.09 19.34 -4.22
C PHE A 171 -10.24 19.13 -3.21
N LYS A 172 -11.47 19.04 -3.71
CA LYS A 172 -12.64 18.66 -2.92
C LYS A 172 -12.88 17.15 -3.06
N PRO A 173 -12.78 16.37 -1.98
CA PRO A 173 -12.94 14.92 -2.03
C PRO A 173 -14.24 14.48 -2.70
N LYS A 174 -15.36 15.15 -2.40
CA LYS A 174 -16.65 14.83 -2.98
C LYS A 174 -16.70 15.05 -4.49
N GLU A 175 -16.10 16.13 -5.02
CA GLU A 175 -16.06 16.36 -6.47
C GLU A 175 -15.26 15.25 -7.20
N VAL A 176 -14.18 14.77 -6.59
CA VAL A 176 -13.40 13.63 -7.12
C VAL A 176 -14.23 12.35 -7.04
N ALA A 177 -14.87 12.07 -5.92
CA ALA A 177 -15.71 10.89 -5.75
C ALA A 177 -16.84 10.85 -6.80
N ASP A 178 -17.58 11.95 -6.93
CA ASP A 178 -18.69 12.06 -7.90
C ASP A 178 -18.18 11.88 -9.35
N ALA A 179 -17.05 12.49 -9.69
CA ALA A 179 -16.50 12.46 -11.04
C ALA A 179 -16.02 11.07 -11.48
N PHE A 180 -15.51 10.27 -10.56
CA PHE A 180 -14.95 8.95 -10.86
C PHE A 180 -15.81 7.78 -10.36
N GLY A 181 -17.00 8.05 -9.82
CA GLY A 181 -17.92 7.02 -9.35
C GLY A 181 -17.39 6.25 -8.15
N ILE A 182 -16.66 6.93 -7.27
CA ILE A 182 -16.13 6.34 -6.03
C ILE A 182 -17.29 6.14 -5.06
N PRO A 183 -17.48 4.93 -4.50
CA PRO A 183 -18.54 4.64 -3.54
C PRO A 183 -18.51 5.57 -2.30
N GLU A 184 -19.66 5.79 -1.67
CA GLU A 184 -19.81 6.71 -0.55
C GLU A 184 -18.96 6.31 0.68
N ASN A 185 -18.76 5.01 0.88
CA ASN A 185 -17.91 4.47 1.94
C ASN A 185 -16.40 4.54 1.64
N GLU A 186 -16.01 4.97 0.44
CA GLU A 186 -14.60 5.13 0.06
C GLU A 186 -14.25 6.62 0.00
N HIS A 187 -13.37 7.05 0.89
CA HIS A 187 -13.06 8.46 1.11
C HIS A 187 -11.75 8.87 0.45
N PRO A 188 -11.75 9.72 -0.60
CA PRO A 188 -10.52 10.25 -1.18
C PRO A 188 -9.73 11.07 -0.16
N VAL A 189 -8.50 10.62 0.14
CA VAL A 189 -7.62 11.27 1.10
C VAL A 189 -6.70 12.26 0.42
N PHE A 190 -6.04 11.83 -0.66
CA PHE A 190 -5.13 12.66 -1.45
C PHE A 190 -4.99 12.11 -2.87
N LEU A 191 -4.41 12.92 -3.75
CA LEU A 191 -3.92 12.47 -5.06
C LEU A 191 -2.40 12.32 -4.99
N LEU A 192 -1.87 11.33 -5.66
CA LEU A 192 -0.43 11.18 -5.90
C LEU A 192 -0.20 11.25 -7.41
N ASP A 193 0.33 12.38 -7.85
CA ASP A 193 0.78 12.57 -9.22
C ASP A 193 2.09 11.84 -9.44
N VAL A 194 2.24 11.15 -10.55
CA VAL A 194 3.45 10.39 -10.88
C VAL A 194 3.77 10.51 -12.37
N GLY A 195 5.04 10.68 -12.67
CA GLY A 195 5.56 10.74 -14.03
C GLY A 195 7.05 11.06 -14.08
N TYR A 196 7.64 11.04 -15.25
CA TYR A 196 9.01 11.52 -15.42
C TYR A 196 9.07 13.03 -15.23
N PRO A 197 10.00 13.57 -14.42
CA PRO A 197 10.17 15.01 -14.31
C PRO A 197 10.50 15.62 -15.68
N ALA A 198 9.93 16.78 -15.98
CA ALA A 198 10.29 17.52 -17.18
C ALA A 198 11.76 18.02 -17.08
N ASN A 199 12.38 18.29 -18.23
CA ASN A 199 13.74 18.78 -18.26
C ASN A 199 13.90 20.08 -17.44
N GLY A 200 14.96 20.15 -16.63
CA GLY A 200 15.27 21.31 -15.81
C GLY A 200 14.47 21.42 -14.51
N VAL A 201 13.59 20.47 -14.20
CA VAL A 201 12.90 20.44 -12.91
C VAL A 201 13.89 20.13 -11.80
N SER A 202 13.82 20.91 -10.73
CA SER A 202 14.66 20.77 -9.54
C SER A 202 13.84 20.98 -8.26
N PRO A 203 14.32 20.49 -7.12
CA PRO A 203 13.68 20.74 -5.84
C PRO A 203 13.57 22.25 -5.55
N SER A 204 12.45 22.66 -4.95
CA SER A 204 12.31 24.03 -4.46
C SER A 204 13.28 24.31 -3.31
N LYS A 205 13.59 25.59 -3.04
CA LYS A 205 14.42 25.97 -1.89
C LYS A 205 13.89 25.42 -0.57
N MET A 206 12.57 25.39 -0.39
CA MET A 206 11.92 24.85 0.79
C MET A 206 12.18 23.34 1.01
N HIS A 207 12.56 22.61 -0.04
CA HIS A 207 12.93 21.19 0.09
C HIS A 207 14.16 21.00 0.99
N TYR A 208 15.09 21.94 0.99
CA TYR A 208 16.33 21.90 1.76
C TYR A 208 16.21 22.53 3.15
N GLU A 209 15.11 23.25 3.42
CA GLU A 209 14.83 23.84 4.72
C GLU A 209 14.34 22.77 5.69
N LYS A 210 15.15 22.43 6.69
CA LYS A 210 14.82 21.43 7.71
C LYS A 210 14.90 22.08 9.10
N LYS A 211 13.95 21.72 9.95
CA LYS A 211 14.03 22.05 11.36
C LYS A 211 15.17 21.23 12.02
N GLU A 212 15.81 21.81 13.00
CA GLU A 212 16.72 21.05 13.86
C GLU A 212 15.96 19.97 14.64
N THR A 213 16.61 18.83 14.91
CA THR A 213 15.97 17.72 15.63
C THR A 213 15.38 18.16 16.97
N LYS A 214 16.07 19.04 17.69
CA LYS A 214 15.61 19.62 18.97
C LYS A 214 14.29 20.41 18.90
N ASP A 215 13.89 20.87 17.68
CA ASP A 215 12.69 21.67 17.49
C ASP A 215 11.40 20.79 17.39
N PHE A 216 11.56 19.49 17.24
CA PHE A 216 10.43 18.55 17.12
C PHE A 216 10.59 17.25 17.94
N VAL A 217 11.73 17.06 18.62
CA VAL A 217 11.95 15.94 19.55
C VAL A 217 11.94 16.49 20.96
N ILE A 218 11.14 15.89 21.82
CA ILE A 218 11.04 16.19 23.26
C ILE A 218 11.37 14.91 24.00
N GLU A 219 12.44 14.94 24.78
CA GLU A 219 12.81 13.86 25.68
C GLU A 219 12.12 14.10 27.05
N LEU A 220 11.46 13.04 27.60
CA LEU A 220 10.71 13.09 28.85
C LEU A 220 11.41 12.26 29.95
#